data_fb7c9c78a68d1b21ee241e1d22024e8a
#
_entry.id   fb7c9c78a68d1b21ee241e1d22024e8a
#
_cell.length_a   1.000
_cell.length_b   1.000
_cell.length_c   1.000
_cell.angle_alpha   90.00
_cell.angle_beta   90.00
_cell.angle_gamma   90.00
#
_symmetry.space_group_name_H-M   'P 1'
#
loop_
_entity.id
_entity.type
_entity.pdbx_description
1 polymer ?
#
loop_
_entity_poly.entity_id
_entity_poly.type
_entity_poly.pdbx_seq_one_letter_code
_entity_poly.pdbx_strand_id
1 'polypeptide(L)'
;MRIIMRRALTPLAVLLLAACGGGDEDGKTGGEAAEQTQPSSQTLAAALQGEDGFGTLSATATNAGLTSVLEGVGPYTVFAPADAAFTAGGAAADLTDESLRAQSAALLRAHIVPGALTREDIAAAIQRDGGEVQMRTMANTLLTFSRDGEAITVTAENGAKGRLMGEERLASNGVLQPVDALLVQPEPPPA
;
A
#
# COMPACT_ATOMS: atom_id res chain seq x y z
N MET A 1 -21.30 -37.51 -44.23
CA MET A 1 -20.70 -37.15 -45.57
C MET A 1 -19.29 -36.67 -45.26
N ARG A 2 -18.36 -37.60 -45.19
CA ARG A 2 -17.25 -37.87 -46.14
C ARG A 2 -16.36 -36.63 -46.31
N ILE A 3 -15.11 -36.70 -45.68
CA ILE A 3 -13.82 -36.98 -46.37
C ILE A 3 -13.16 -35.64 -46.67
N ILE A 4 -11.85 -35.35 -46.43
CA ILE A 4 -10.53 -35.96 -46.66
C ILE A 4 -9.46 -35.11 -45.93
N MET A 5 -8.70 -35.55 -45.00
CA MET A 5 -7.31 -36.00 -45.00
C MET A 5 -6.39 -35.44 -46.09
N ARG A 6 -5.40 -34.61 -45.70
CA ARG A 6 -4.09 -34.60 -46.36
C ARG A 6 -2.97 -34.25 -45.41
N ARG A 7 -2.14 -35.24 -45.18
CA ARG A 7 -0.76 -35.15 -44.66
C ARG A 7 0.15 -34.56 -45.72
N ALA A 8 1.11 -33.74 -45.30
CA ALA A 8 2.37 -33.60 -46.01
C ALA A 8 3.50 -33.44 -45.00
N LEU A 9 4.46 -34.30 -45.15
CA LEU A 9 5.67 -34.58 -44.37
C LEU A 9 6.87 -33.90 -45.07
N THR A 10 7.86 -33.47 -44.18
CA THR A 10 9.34 -33.42 -44.44
C THR A 10 9.94 -32.24 -45.20
N PRO A 11 11.28 -31.98 -45.10
CA PRO A 11 12.28 -32.45 -44.09
C PRO A 11 13.24 -31.35 -43.52
N LEU A 12 13.85 -31.68 -42.42
CA LEU A 12 15.25 -31.60 -41.99
C LEU A 12 16.25 -30.82 -42.85
N ALA A 13 16.85 -29.75 -42.32
CA ALA A 13 18.19 -29.32 -42.67
C ALA A 13 18.91 -28.75 -41.45
N VAL A 14 19.88 -29.49 -40.97
CA VAL A 14 20.94 -29.12 -40.01
C VAL A 14 21.94 -28.23 -40.76
N LEU A 15 22.31 -27.10 -40.17
CA LEU A 15 23.58 -26.45 -40.43
C LEU A 15 24.13 -25.78 -39.16
N LEU A 16 25.17 -26.39 -38.61
CA LEU A 16 26.08 -25.81 -37.62
C LEU A 16 26.97 -24.78 -38.35
N LEU A 17 27.09 -23.59 -37.77
CA LEU A 17 28.31 -22.79 -37.87
C LEU A 17 28.53 -21.99 -36.62
N ALA A 18 29.61 -22.26 -35.92
CA ALA A 18 30.19 -21.46 -34.86
C ALA A 18 30.85 -20.20 -35.46
N ALA A 19 30.64 -19.06 -34.80
CA ALA A 19 31.57 -17.93 -34.90
C ALA A 19 31.52 -17.15 -33.56
N CYS A 20 32.63 -17.14 -32.86
CA CYS A 20 32.96 -16.18 -31.79
C CYS A 20 33.08 -14.77 -32.42
N GLY A 21 32.61 -13.76 -31.67
CA GLY A 21 32.87 -12.35 -32.00
C GLY A 21 32.28 -11.51 -30.89
N GLY A 22 33.12 -10.92 -30.03
CA GLY A 22 32.73 -9.99 -28.98
C GLY A 22 32.26 -8.66 -29.58
N GLY A 23 31.51 -7.91 -28.78
CA GLY A 23 31.00 -6.58 -29.07
C GLY A 23 30.12 -6.16 -27.91
N ASP A 24 30.67 -5.32 -27.04
CA ASP A 24 29.93 -4.51 -26.10
C ASP A 24 28.97 -3.61 -26.88
N GLU A 25 27.70 -3.69 -26.59
CA GLU A 25 26.75 -2.60 -26.87
C GLU A 25 25.61 -2.62 -25.83
N ASP A 26 25.59 -1.53 -25.10
CA ASP A 26 24.51 -1.10 -24.21
C ASP A 26 23.13 -1.26 -24.84
N GLY A 27 22.41 -2.28 -24.44
CA GLY A 27 21.01 -2.50 -24.76
C GLY A 27 20.14 -2.29 -23.51
N LYS A 28 19.99 -1.03 -23.11
CA LYS A 28 18.96 -0.59 -22.18
C LYS A 28 17.61 -0.79 -22.84
N THR A 29 17.04 -1.96 -22.70
CA THR A 29 15.63 -2.20 -23.04
C THR A 29 14.84 -2.38 -21.77
N GLY A 30 13.92 -1.43 -21.58
CA GLY A 30 12.96 -1.38 -20.49
C GLY A 30 12.19 -2.67 -20.32
N GLY A 31 12.25 -3.15 -19.12
CA GLY A 31 11.39 -4.15 -18.52
C GLY A 31 10.78 -3.56 -17.27
N GLU A 32 10.08 -2.45 -17.44
CA GLU A 32 9.24 -1.86 -16.40
C GLU A 32 7.84 -2.40 -16.59
N ALA A 33 7.44 -3.41 -15.84
CA ALA A 33 6.04 -3.68 -15.51
C ALA A 33 5.78 -5.04 -14.85
N ALA A 34 6.70 -5.65 -14.10
CA ALA A 34 6.42 -6.93 -13.41
C ALA A 34 7.11 -7.09 -12.04
N GLU A 35 7.50 -6.01 -11.36
CA GLU A 35 8.34 -6.13 -10.16
C GLU A 35 7.63 -5.85 -8.83
N GLN A 36 6.33 -5.63 -8.80
CA GLN A 36 5.67 -5.18 -7.56
C GLN A 36 4.82 -6.23 -6.82
N THR A 37 4.91 -7.50 -7.18
CA THR A 37 4.11 -8.56 -6.53
C THR A 37 4.89 -9.33 -5.44
N GLN A 38 6.15 -9.02 -5.19
CA GLN A 38 6.92 -9.67 -4.13
C GLN A 38 7.08 -8.74 -2.92
N PRO A 39 6.84 -9.25 -1.69
CA PRO A 39 7.10 -8.50 -0.48
C PRO A 39 8.57 -8.04 -0.46
N SER A 40 8.79 -6.77 -0.21
CA SER A 40 10.15 -6.27 -0.01
C SER A 40 10.74 -6.86 1.28
N SER A 41 12.06 -6.93 1.38
CA SER A 41 12.72 -7.31 2.64
C SER A 41 12.63 -6.22 3.71
N GLN A 42 12.09 -5.05 3.38
CA GLN A 42 11.96 -3.91 4.29
C GLN A 42 10.74 -4.09 5.19
N THR A 43 10.85 -3.64 6.44
CA THR A 43 9.70 -3.54 7.35
C THR A 43 8.81 -2.34 6.99
N LEU A 44 7.59 -2.30 7.54
CA LEU A 44 6.69 -1.15 7.39
C LEU A 44 7.35 0.16 7.85
N ALA A 45 8.13 0.14 8.93
CA ALA A 45 8.86 1.31 9.40
C ALA A 45 9.89 1.78 8.37
N ALA A 46 10.66 0.87 7.79
CA ALA A 46 11.66 1.19 6.78
C ALA A 46 11.00 1.68 5.47
N ALA A 47 9.91 1.05 5.05
CA ALA A 47 9.14 1.47 3.89
C ALA A 47 8.58 2.90 4.07
N LEU A 48 8.04 3.20 5.25
CA LEU A 48 7.51 4.53 5.57
C LEU A 48 8.60 5.62 5.57
N GLN A 49 9.81 5.31 6.05
CA GLN A 49 10.94 6.24 6.07
C GLN A 49 11.58 6.43 4.69
N GLY A 50 11.49 5.45 3.82
CA GLY A 50 12.09 5.46 2.48
C GLY A 50 11.22 6.09 1.40
N GLU A 51 9.96 6.38 1.67
CA GLU A 51 9.01 6.92 0.70
C GLU A 51 8.86 8.44 0.84
N ASP A 52 8.99 9.14 -0.29
CA ASP A 52 8.70 10.57 -0.35
C ASP A 52 7.22 10.85 -0.10
N GLY A 53 6.94 11.93 0.64
CA GLY A 53 5.57 12.37 0.93
C GLY A 53 4.91 11.76 2.17
N PHE A 54 5.66 10.99 2.97
CA PHE A 54 5.20 10.42 4.25
C PHE A 54 6.08 10.85 5.44
N GLY A 55 6.86 11.92 5.28
CA GLY A 55 7.74 12.44 6.32
C GLY A 55 7.02 12.77 7.61
N THR A 56 5.85 13.40 7.50
CA THR A 56 5.02 13.77 8.66
C THR A 56 4.50 12.52 9.39
N LEU A 57 4.05 11.51 8.66
CA LEU A 57 3.58 10.25 9.25
C LEU A 57 4.72 9.50 9.94
N SER A 58 5.90 9.45 9.32
CA SER A 58 7.11 8.83 9.89
C SER A 58 7.54 9.51 11.18
N ALA A 59 7.57 10.85 11.20
CA ALA A 59 7.89 11.63 12.40
C ALA A 59 6.83 11.43 13.50
N THR A 60 5.54 11.40 13.12
CA THR A 60 4.42 11.10 14.02
C THR A 60 4.56 9.70 14.63
N ALA A 61 4.98 8.69 13.84
CA ALA A 61 5.21 7.33 14.33
C ALA A 61 6.34 7.27 15.35
N THR A 62 7.37 8.05 15.13
CA THR A 62 8.50 8.15 16.06
C THR A 62 8.07 8.82 17.36
N ASN A 63 7.37 9.95 17.30
CA ASN A 63 6.84 10.63 18.47
C ASN A 63 5.87 9.75 19.27
N ALA A 64 4.98 9.04 18.59
CA ALA A 64 4.03 8.10 19.18
C ALA A 64 4.69 6.88 19.85
N GLY A 65 5.97 6.61 19.57
CA GLY A 65 6.68 5.41 20.04
C GLY A 65 6.19 4.13 19.38
N LEU A 66 5.58 4.22 18.17
CA LEU A 66 5.03 3.07 17.43
C LEU A 66 5.99 2.53 16.38
N THR A 67 7.18 3.11 16.23
CA THR A 67 8.20 2.60 15.28
C THR A 67 8.50 1.13 15.53
N SER A 68 8.67 0.72 16.80
CA SER A 68 8.93 -0.68 17.18
C SER A 68 7.77 -1.63 16.81
N VAL A 69 6.54 -1.14 16.79
CA VAL A 69 5.37 -1.92 16.33
C VAL A 69 5.44 -2.13 14.83
N LEU A 70 5.82 -1.09 14.08
CA LEU A 70 5.99 -1.15 12.63
C LEU A 70 7.25 -1.90 12.19
N GLU A 71 8.20 -2.12 13.08
CA GLU A 71 9.36 -3.00 12.91
C GLU A 71 9.07 -4.45 13.31
N GLY A 72 8.02 -4.66 14.11
CA GLY A 72 7.66 -5.94 14.69
C GLY A 72 7.16 -6.97 13.68
N VAL A 73 6.74 -8.12 14.21
CA VAL A 73 6.42 -9.31 13.39
C VAL A 73 5.19 -9.13 12.52
N GLY A 74 4.26 -8.24 12.85
CA GLY A 74 3.03 -8.04 12.06
C GLY A 74 2.14 -9.30 11.94
N PRO A 75 1.38 -9.48 10.86
CA PRO A 75 1.20 -8.52 9.76
C PRO A 75 0.27 -7.35 10.10
N TYR A 76 0.55 -6.21 9.52
CA TYR A 76 -0.28 -5.01 9.64
C TYR A 76 -0.51 -4.38 8.27
N THR A 77 -1.64 -3.67 8.14
CA THR A 77 -1.87 -2.73 7.04
C THR A 77 -1.87 -1.32 7.60
N VAL A 78 -1.00 -0.48 7.09
CA VAL A 78 -0.92 0.94 7.46
C VAL A 78 -1.57 1.76 6.35
N PHE A 79 -2.71 2.37 6.64
CA PHE A 79 -3.30 3.39 5.76
C PHE A 79 -2.56 4.69 5.98
N ALA A 80 -1.60 4.99 5.11
CA ALA A 80 -0.63 6.07 5.27
C ALA A 80 -1.15 7.37 4.64
N PRO A 81 -1.54 8.39 5.45
CA PRO A 81 -1.86 9.70 4.94
C PRO A 81 -0.60 10.36 4.38
N ALA A 82 -0.69 10.89 3.16
CA ALA A 82 0.37 11.71 2.61
C ALA A 82 0.55 13.02 3.41
N ASP A 83 1.72 13.66 3.32
CA ASP A 83 2.00 14.92 4.03
C ASP A 83 0.94 16.01 3.76
N ALA A 84 0.44 16.06 2.52
CA ALA A 84 -0.65 16.96 2.14
C ALA A 84 -1.95 16.73 2.93
N ALA A 85 -2.24 15.49 3.33
CA ALA A 85 -3.43 15.15 4.10
C ALA A 85 -3.38 15.73 5.52
N PHE A 86 -2.21 15.81 6.13
CA PHE A 86 -2.02 16.46 7.44
C PHE A 86 -2.29 17.96 7.37
N THR A 87 -1.82 18.62 6.32
CA THR A 87 -2.07 20.04 6.09
C THR A 87 -3.54 20.32 5.84
N ALA A 88 -4.19 19.54 4.98
CA ALA A 88 -5.59 19.68 4.63
C ALA A 88 -6.52 19.37 5.81
N GLY A 89 -6.16 18.41 6.66
CA GLY A 89 -6.92 18.01 7.84
C GLY A 89 -6.82 18.97 9.02
N GLY A 90 -6.05 20.06 8.89
CA GLY A 90 -5.82 21.01 10.00
C GLY A 90 -4.98 20.41 11.14
N ALA A 91 -4.46 19.20 10.96
CA ALA A 91 -3.60 18.49 11.92
C ALA A 91 -2.13 18.86 11.76
N ALA A 92 -1.84 19.97 11.07
CA ALA A 92 -0.48 20.50 10.89
C ALA A 92 0.16 21.02 12.19
N ALA A 93 -0.60 21.05 13.29
CA ALA A 93 -0.04 21.28 14.61
C ALA A 93 0.80 20.05 14.97
N ASP A 94 2.08 20.21 14.96
CA ASP A 94 3.17 19.48 15.58
C ASP A 94 2.83 18.14 16.28
N LEU A 95 2.19 17.20 15.54
CA LEU A 95 2.04 15.82 15.99
C LEU A 95 3.41 15.15 16.30
N THR A 96 4.50 15.90 16.04
CA THR A 96 5.86 15.57 16.43
C THR A 96 6.26 16.14 17.80
N ASP A 97 5.43 17.04 18.39
CA ASP A 97 5.66 17.57 19.74
C ASP A 97 5.42 16.48 20.79
N GLU A 98 6.32 16.38 21.75
CA GLU A 98 6.25 15.38 22.82
C GLU A 98 4.98 15.54 23.68
N SER A 99 4.47 16.76 23.84
CA SER A 99 3.21 17.03 24.55
C SER A 99 2.00 16.41 23.86
N LEU A 100 2.07 16.14 22.55
CA LEU A 100 1.02 15.54 21.74
C LEU A 100 1.21 14.03 21.49
N ARG A 101 2.17 13.40 22.18
CA ARG A 101 2.51 11.98 22.00
C ARG A 101 1.28 11.05 22.09
N ALA A 102 0.38 11.30 23.04
CA ALA A 102 -0.84 10.48 23.19
C ALA A 102 -1.78 10.64 21.98
N GLN A 103 -1.91 11.85 21.44
CA GLN A 103 -2.72 12.14 20.25
C GLN A 103 -2.09 11.51 19.00
N SER A 104 -0.77 11.61 18.85
CA SER A 104 -0.03 10.97 17.78
C SER A 104 -0.20 9.45 17.80
N ALA A 105 -0.16 8.85 18.98
CA ALA A 105 -0.38 7.42 19.14
C ALA A 105 -1.83 7.01 18.83
N ALA A 106 -2.82 7.80 19.24
CA ALA A 106 -4.22 7.54 18.92
C ALA A 106 -4.49 7.66 17.41
N LEU A 107 -3.97 8.70 16.78
CA LEU A 107 -4.07 8.90 15.34
C LEU A 107 -3.49 7.71 14.57
N LEU A 108 -2.25 7.32 14.87
CA LEU A 108 -1.61 6.21 14.17
C LEU A 108 -2.36 4.89 14.36
N ARG A 109 -2.78 4.57 15.57
CA ARG A 109 -3.55 3.35 15.82
C ARG A 109 -4.87 3.30 15.05
N ALA A 110 -5.48 4.45 14.77
CA ALA A 110 -6.68 4.54 13.95
C ALA A 110 -6.41 4.33 12.45
N HIS A 111 -5.15 4.43 12.02
CA HIS A 111 -4.70 4.19 10.65
C HIS A 111 -4.08 2.80 10.45
N ILE A 112 -3.97 1.97 11.49
CA ILE A 112 -3.39 0.65 11.41
C ILE A 112 -4.47 -0.41 11.62
N VAL A 113 -4.55 -1.35 10.68
CA VAL A 113 -5.43 -2.52 10.75
C VAL A 113 -4.57 -3.77 10.90
N PRO A 114 -4.88 -4.68 11.83
CA PRO A 114 -4.24 -5.98 11.90
C PRO A 114 -4.53 -6.81 10.62
N GLY A 115 -3.49 -7.42 10.06
CA GLY A 115 -3.56 -8.19 8.82
C GLY A 115 -2.81 -7.51 7.67
N ALA A 116 -2.31 -8.30 6.72
CA ALA A 116 -1.76 -7.80 5.46
C ALA A 116 -2.89 -7.78 4.42
N LEU A 117 -3.38 -6.61 4.10
CA LEU A 117 -4.51 -6.39 3.20
C LEU A 117 -4.02 -5.61 1.98
N THR A 118 -3.93 -6.30 0.86
CA THR A 118 -3.65 -5.66 -0.43
C THR A 118 -4.90 -4.95 -0.94
N ARG A 119 -4.73 -4.09 -1.93
CA ARG A 119 -5.87 -3.48 -2.62
C ARG A 119 -6.79 -4.50 -3.25
N GLU A 120 -6.20 -5.57 -3.77
CA GLU A 120 -6.96 -6.67 -4.36
C GLU A 120 -7.80 -7.36 -3.29
N ASP A 121 -7.24 -7.66 -2.11
CA ASP A 121 -7.96 -8.25 -0.99
C ASP A 121 -9.14 -7.39 -0.53
N ILE A 122 -8.89 -6.07 -0.39
CA ILE A 122 -9.93 -5.11 -0.01
C ILE A 122 -11.03 -5.07 -1.08
N ALA A 123 -10.65 -4.99 -2.36
CA ALA A 123 -11.61 -4.96 -3.47
C ALA A 123 -12.44 -6.24 -3.55
N ALA A 124 -11.82 -7.41 -3.36
CA ALA A 124 -12.50 -8.70 -3.32
C ALA A 124 -13.45 -8.80 -2.12
N ALA A 125 -13.04 -8.30 -0.95
CA ALA A 125 -13.90 -8.25 0.23
C ALA A 125 -15.14 -7.36 0.01
N ILE A 126 -14.97 -6.17 -0.58
CA ILE A 126 -16.08 -5.27 -0.93
C ILE A 126 -17.08 -5.97 -1.86
N GLN A 127 -16.60 -6.68 -2.88
CA GLN A 127 -17.47 -7.40 -3.81
C GLN A 127 -18.22 -8.54 -3.13
N ARG A 128 -17.54 -9.33 -2.30
CA ARG A 128 -18.12 -10.46 -1.58
C ARG A 128 -19.20 -10.03 -0.57
N ASP A 129 -18.97 -8.90 0.11
CA ASP A 129 -19.82 -8.43 1.21
C ASP A 129 -20.92 -7.47 0.73
N GLY A 130 -21.14 -7.37 -0.58
CA GLY A 130 -22.28 -6.63 -1.15
C GLY A 130 -22.06 -5.13 -1.35
N GLY A 131 -20.83 -4.69 -1.47
CA GLY A 131 -20.47 -3.30 -1.83
C GLY A 131 -19.71 -2.53 -0.76
N GLU A 132 -19.72 -3.01 0.49
CA GLU A 132 -18.98 -2.41 1.60
C GLU A 132 -18.38 -3.48 2.51
N VAL A 133 -17.20 -3.20 3.07
CA VAL A 133 -16.56 -4.04 4.08
C VAL A 133 -16.05 -3.20 5.21
N GLN A 134 -16.19 -3.70 6.44
CA GLN A 134 -15.72 -3.03 7.65
C GLN A 134 -14.51 -3.76 8.24
N MET A 135 -13.51 -2.98 8.62
CA MET A 135 -12.30 -3.46 9.25
C MET A 135 -12.02 -2.69 10.54
N ARG A 136 -11.55 -3.41 11.54
CA ARG A 136 -11.27 -2.82 12.86
C ARG A 136 -9.81 -2.40 12.95
N THR A 137 -9.59 -1.17 13.37
CA THR A 137 -8.25 -0.60 13.58
C THR A 137 -7.65 -1.01 14.93
N MET A 138 -6.37 -0.73 15.12
CA MET A 138 -5.70 -0.88 16.42
C MET A 138 -6.22 0.11 17.48
N ALA A 139 -6.93 1.16 17.09
CA ALA A 139 -7.66 2.06 18.00
C ALA A 139 -9.04 1.51 18.38
N ASN A 140 -9.41 0.31 17.93
CA ASN A 140 -10.72 -0.31 18.12
C ASN A 140 -11.88 0.46 17.44
N THR A 141 -11.59 1.34 16.47
CA THR A 141 -12.56 2.02 15.63
C THR A 141 -12.77 1.24 14.33
N LEU A 142 -13.85 1.53 13.60
CA LEU A 142 -14.18 0.88 12.34
C LEU A 142 -13.82 1.78 11.14
N LEU A 143 -13.21 1.17 10.15
CA LEU A 143 -13.04 1.73 8.81
C LEU A 143 -13.95 0.97 7.86
N THR A 144 -14.81 1.69 7.16
CA THR A 144 -15.69 1.14 6.12
C THR A 144 -15.09 1.43 4.75
N PHE A 145 -14.83 0.39 3.99
CA PHE A 145 -14.32 0.47 2.63
C PHE A 145 -15.44 0.22 1.65
N SER A 146 -15.50 1.04 0.61
CA SER A 146 -16.46 0.92 -0.49
C SER A 146 -15.81 1.31 -1.82
N ARG A 147 -16.47 1.01 -2.94
CA ARG A 147 -16.02 1.44 -4.27
C ARG A 147 -16.78 2.66 -4.75
N ASP A 148 -16.01 3.60 -5.31
CA ASP A 148 -16.53 4.74 -6.06
C ASP A 148 -15.88 4.71 -7.46
N GLY A 149 -16.56 4.05 -8.39
CA GLY A 149 -15.99 3.69 -9.68
C GLY A 149 -14.82 2.71 -9.54
N GLU A 150 -13.63 3.10 -9.99
CA GLU A 150 -12.40 2.31 -9.85
C GLU A 150 -11.68 2.58 -8.52
N ALA A 151 -11.99 3.68 -7.85
CA ALA A 151 -11.36 4.05 -6.59
C ALA A 151 -11.94 3.28 -5.41
N ILE A 152 -11.09 2.96 -4.43
CA ILE A 152 -11.51 2.48 -3.13
C ILE A 152 -11.54 3.66 -2.19
N THR A 153 -12.70 3.92 -1.61
CA THR A 153 -12.91 4.93 -0.59
C THR A 153 -12.93 4.28 0.78
N VAL A 154 -12.43 4.99 1.77
CA VAL A 154 -12.45 4.59 3.18
C VAL A 154 -13.17 5.66 3.99
N THR A 155 -14.12 5.25 4.81
CA THR A 155 -14.85 6.10 5.72
C THR A 155 -14.63 5.60 7.14
N ALA A 156 -14.11 6.47 8.00
CA ALA A 156 -13.94 6.17 9.41
C ALA A 156 -15.25 6.40 10.18
N GLU A 157 -15.38 5.75 11.34
CA GLU A 157 -16.57 5.81 12.20
C GLU A 157 -16.94 7.26 12.61
N ASN A 158 -15.95 8.13 12.72
CA ASN A 158 -16.14 9.57 13.03
C ASN A 158 -16.55 10.42 11.80
N GLY A 159 -16.77 9.80 10.64
CA GLY A 159 -17.17 10.45 9.39
C GLY A 159 -16.01 10.99 8.55
N ALA A 160 -14.75 10.85 8.97
CA ALA A 160 -13.61 11.19 8.12
C ALA A 160 -13.59 10.27 6.90
N LYS A 161 -13.27 10.83 5.73
CA LYS A 161 -13.25 10.09 4.46
C LYS A 161 -11.95 10.32 3.73
N GLY A 162 -11.43 9.26 3.12
CA GLY A 162 -10.28 9.30 2.26
C GLY A 162 -10.41 8.30 1.11
N ARG A 163 -9.46 8.35 0.18
CA ARG A 163 -9.33 7.41 -0.93
C ARG A 163 -7.96 6.77 -0.90
N LEU A 164 -7.89 5.50 -1.25
CA LEU A 164 -6.62 4.86 -1.52
C LEU A 164 -6.02 5.47 -2.78
N MET A 165 -4.77 5.93 -2.67
CA MET A 165 -4.06 6.61 -3.76
C MET A 165 -2.71 5.95 -4.05
N GLY A 166 -2.10 6.32 -5.17
CA GLY A 166 -0.79 5.81 -5.56
C GLY A 166 -0.71 4.28 -5.62
N GLU A 167 0.46 3.72 -5.46
CA GLU A 167 0.69 2.28 -5.40
C GLU A 167 0.86 1.82 -3.95
N GLU A 168 0.36 0.62 -3.62
CA GLU A 168 0.64 -0.01 -2.34
C GLU A 168 2.09 -0.49 -2.27
N ARG A 169 2.64 -0.59 -1.06
CA ARG A 169 3.96 -1.16 -0.83
C ARG A 169 3.84 -2.40 0.05
N LEU A 170 4.32 -3.51 -0.48
CA LEU A 170 4.40 -4.76 0.25
C LEU A 170 5.69 -4.78 1.08
N ALA A 171 5.55 -4.77 2.38
CA ALA A 171 6.64 -4.89 3.33
C ALA A 171 6.75 -6.34 3.86
N SER A 172 7.89 -6.69 4.47
CA SER A 172 8.10 -8.02 5.04
C SER A 172 7.12 -8.37 6.17
N ASN A 173 6.55 -7.36 6.82
CA ASN A 173 5.64 -7.49 7.94
C ASN A 173 4.28 -6.81 7.73
N GLY A 174 3.90 -6.53 6.48
CA GLY A 174 2.59 -5.94 6.18
C GLY A 174 2.49 -5.19 4.87
N VAL A 175 1.49 -4.30 4.79
CA VAL A 175 1.19 -3.51 3.59
C VAL A 175 1.08 -2.03 3.97
N LEU A 176 1.71 -1.15 3.20
CA LEU A 176 1.53 0.29 3.27
C LEU A 176 0.56 0.70 2.16
N GLN A 177 -0.59 1.27 2.55
CA GLN A 177 -1.64 1.75 1.65
C GLN A 177 -1.70 3.27 1.72
N PRO A 178 -1.20 4.01 0.70
CA PRO A 178 -1.33 5.45 0.66
C PRO A 178 -2.79 5.92 0.64
N VAL A 179 -3.12 6.97 1.43
CA VAL A 179 -4.44 7.59 1.45
C VAL A 179 -4.32 9.12 1.35
N ASP A 180 -5.32 9.76 0.75
CA ASP A 180 -5.34 11.19 0.49
C ASP A 180 -5.86 12.03 1.66
N ALA A 181 -6.33 11.43 2.74
CA ALA A 181 -6.88 12.13 3.89
C ALA A 181 -6.56 11.44 5.21
N LEU A 182 -6.64 12.20 6.31
CA LEU A 182 -6.63 11.64 7.66
C LEU A 182 -7.95 10.91 7.92
N LEU A 183 -7.86 9.70 8.48
CA LEU A 183 -9.01 8.86 8.84
C LEU A 183 -9.48 9.12 10.29
N VAL A 184 -9.01 10.20 10.86
CA VAL A 184 -9.46 10.73 12.14
C VAL A 184 -9.74 12.22 11.98
N GLN A 185 -10.75 12.70 12.68
CA GLN A 185 -10.91 14.15 12.84
C GLN A 185 -10.06 14.56 14.05
N PRO A 186 -9.15 15.52 13.90
CA PRO A 186 -8.44 16.06 15.05
C PRO A 186 -9.47 16.65 16.02
N GLU A 187 -9.44 16.20 17.27
CA GLU A 187 -10.24 16.84 18.30
C GLU A 187 -9.66 18.23 18.56
N PRO A 188 -10.49 19.30 18.51
CA PRO A 188 -9.99 20.62 18.81
C PRO A 188 -9.39 20.64 20.22
N PRO A 189 -8.31 21.39 20.45
CA PRO A 189 -7.72 21.48 21.78
C PRO A 189 -8.79 21.96 22.79
N PRO A 190 -8.78 21.44 24.00
CA PRO A 190 -9.70 21.86 25.03
C PRO A 190 -9.55 23.37 25.29
N ALA A 191 -10.67 24.06 25.30
CA ALA A 191 -10.75 25.51 25.52
C ALA A 191 -10.25 25.92 26.90
#